data_fdf536f40c4fce4bf599cedd0fa858b0
#
_entry.id   fdf536f40c4fce4bf599cedd0fa858b0
#
_cell.length_a   1.000
_cell.length_b   1.000
_cell.length_c   1.000
_cell.angle_alpha   90.00
_cell.angle_beta   90.00
_cell.angle_gamma   90.00
#
_symmetry.space_group_name_H-M   'P 1'
#
loop_
_entity.id
_entity.type
_entity.pdbx_description
1 polymer ?
#
loop_
_entity_poly.entity_id
_entity_poly.type
_entity_poly.pdbx_seq_one_letter_code
_entity_poly.pdbx_strand_id
1 'polypeptide(L)'
;MLVDLTVKEFLNKVAGSDPVPGGGSIAALNGAVASALAAMVANLTIGKKNYEEHEELMNHIASLALREKDVFIADIDRDSEAYDAVFACFKMPKATDEEKAARSAAIQEATKYAALVPMQVARNVYELMSVIADVARLGNRNAVTDACVAMMSARSAVLGALLNVRINLGSIKDKTFADELQREADVLERLACEREKEVLDVVNQELRV
;
A
#
# COMPACT_ATOMS: atom_id res chain seq x y z
N MET A 1 16.98 -3.42 -8.86
CA MET A 1 15.59 -3.26 -8.41
C MET A 1 15.36 -1.78 -8.08
N LEU A 2 14.12 -1.30 -8.10
CA LEU A 2 13.81 0.10 -7.72
C LEU A 2 14.17 0.38 -6.26
N VAL A 3 14.00 -0.61 -5.43
CA VAL A 3 14.27 -0.54 -3.98
C VAL A 3 15.75 -0.45 -3.60
N ASP A 4 16.66 -0.73 -4.54
CA ASP A 4 18.11 -0.62 -4.33
C ASP A 4 18.64 0.81 -4.61
N LEU A 5 17.78 1.67 -5.15
CA LEU A 5 18.12 3.06 -5.45
C LEU A 5 18.14 3.89 -4.16
N THR A 6 19.01 4.88 -4.13
CA THR A 6 18.89 5.92 -3.09
C THR A 6 17.57 6.65 -3.25
N VAL A 7 17.06 7.25 -2.17
CA VAL A 7 15.83 8.06 -2.22
C VAL A 7 15.87 9.11 -3.33
N LYS A 8 17.01 9.75 -3.53
CA LYS A 8 17.21 10.75 -4.59
C LYS A 8 17.08 10.14 -5.99
N GLU A 9 17.71 9.00 -6.22
CA GLU A 9 17.67 8.31 -7.52
C GLU A 9 16.28 7.77 -7.82
N PHE A 10 15.61 7.19 -6.81
CA PHE A 10 14.25 6.72 -6.94
C PHE A 10 13.29 7.87 -7.33
N LEU A 11 13.35 9.00 -6.62
CA LEU A 11 12.51 10.17 -6.93
C LEU A 11 12.84 10.77 -8.31
N ASN A 12 14.11 10.78 -8.74
CA ASN A 12 14.47 11.20 -10.08
C ASN A 12 13.87 10.26 -11.14
N LYS A 13 13.80 8.95 -10.86
CA LYS A 13 13.17 7.98 -11.75
C LYS A 13 11.66 8.17 -11.83
N VAL A 14 10.98 8.41 -10.70
CA VAL A 14 9.55 8.76 -10.65
C VAL A 14 9.25 10.03 -11.44
N ALA A 15 10.13 11.02 -11.39
CA ALA A 15 9.98 12.29 -12.13
C ALA A 15 10.34 12.19 -13.63
N GLY A 16 10.74 11.02 -14.10
CA GLY A 16 11.10 10.78 -15.50
C GLY A 16 9.89 10.72 -16.42
N SER A 17 10.15 10.34 -17.68
CA SER A 17 9.12 10.15 -18.72
C SER A 17 8.65 8.70 -18.85
N ASP A 18 9.26 7.77 -18.12
CA ASP A 18 8.86 6.38 -18.11
C ASP A 18 7.57 6.20 -17.27
N PRO A 19 6.67 5.31 -17.68
CA PRO A 19 5.42 5.10 -16.93
C PRO A 19 5.60 4.39 -15.59
N VAL A 20 6.77 3.78 -15.37
CA VAL A 20 7.15 3.07 -14.12
C VAL A 20 8.53 3.54 -13.62
N PRO A 21 8.71 3.71 -12.29
CA PRO A 21 7.71 3.54 -11.22
C PRO A 21 6.65 4.65 -11.22
N GLY A 22 5.40 4.26 -11.00
CA GLY A 22 4.26 5.17 -11.00
C GLY A 22 3.53 5.22 -9.66
N GLY A 23 2.23 5.57 -9.75
CA GLY A 23 1.38 5.74 -8.56
C GLY A 23 1.22 4.47 -7.71
N GLY A 24 1.22 3.27 -8.31
CA GLY A 24 1.13 2.01 -7.59
C GLY A 24 2.39 1.72 -6.77
N SER A 25 3.58 1.88 -7.36
CA SER A 25 4.85 1.78 -6.64
C SER A 25 4.95 2.80 -5.49
N ILE A 26 4.44 4.03 -5.68
CA ILE A 26 4.39 5.05 -4.61
C ILE A 26 3.38 4.67 -3.52
N ALA A 27 2.25 4.04 -3.86
CA ALA A 27 1.32 3.53 -2.87
C ALA A 27 1.97 2.45 -1.98
N ALA A 28 2.71 1.51 -2.58
CA ALA A 28 3.48 0.51 -1.85
C ALA A 28 4.57 1.15 -0.97
N LEU A 29 5.30 2.15 -1.47
CA LEU A 29 6.28 2.91 -0.68
C LEU A 29 5.63 3.58 0.53
N ASN A 30 4.46 4.19 0.38
CA ASN A 30 3.72 4.77 1.50
C ASN A 30 3.32 3.71 2.54
N GLY A 31 2.96 2.50 2.11
CA GLY A 31 2.73 1.35 2.99
C GLY A 31 3.98 0.97 3.79
N ALA A 32 5.13 0.90 3.11
CA ALA A 32 6.42 0.61 3.76
C ALA A 32 6.81 1.69 4.78
N VAL A 33 6.60 2.98 4.45
CA VAL A 33 6.83 4.11 5.38
C VAL A 33 5.92 4.02 6.59
N ALA A 34 4.62 3.74 6.38
CA ALA A 34 3.65 3.58 7.47
C ALA A 34 4.06 2.44 8.41
N SER A 35 4.46 1.30 7.85
CA SER A 35 4.96 0.15 8.62
C SER A 35 6.22 0.47 9.42
N ALA A 36 7.18 1.16 8.80
CA ALA A 36 8.43 1.54 9.46
C ALA A 36 8.18 2.48 10.65
N LEU A 37 7.29 3.46 10.50
CA LEU A 37 6.92 4.37 11.58
C LEU A 37 6.15 3.64 12.69
N ALA A 38 5.25 2.73 12.37
CA ALA A 38 4.56 1.91 13.38
C ALA A 38 5.55 1.07 14.20
N ALA A 39 6.50 0.41 13.52
CA ALA A 39 7.58 -0.33 14.20
C ALA A 39 8.44 0.58 15.08
N MET A 40 8.77 1.78 14.60
CA MET A 40 9.55 2.77 15.37
C MET A 40 8.82 3.16 16.66
N VAL A 41 7.53 3.49 16.60
CA VAL A 41 6.74 3.86 17.80
C VAL A 41 6.67 2.69 18.78
N ALA A 42 6.43 1.47 18.29
CA ALA A 42 6.45 0.27 19.13
C ALA A 42 7.81 0.09 19.81
N ASN A 43 8.92 0.17 19.08
CA ASN A 43 10.28 0.05 19.60
C ASN A 43 10.63 1.16 20.61
N LEU A 44 10.12 2.37 20.43
CA LEU A 44 10.29 3.48 21.38
C LEU A 44 9.41 3.33 22.63
N THR A 45 8.52 2.36 22.66
CA THR A 45 7.66 2.04 23.81
C THR A 45 8.20 0.88 24.64
N ILE A 46 8.80 -0.13 23.99
CA ILE A 46 9.35 -1.32 24.62
C ILE A 46 10.42 -0.94 25.68
N GLY A 47 10.33 -1.55 26.86
CA GLY A 47 11.25 -1.32 27.99
C GLY A 47 11.15 0.07 28.62
N LYS A 48 10.13 0.87 28.28
CA LYS A 48 9.96 2.21 28.82
C LYS A 48 9.10 2.19 30.08
N LYS A 49 9.55 2.91 31.11
CA LYS A 49 8.81 3.06 32.36
C LYS A 49 7.41 3.62 32.12
N ASN A 50 6.41 3.05 32.76
CA ASN A 50 4.97 3.31 32.63
C ASN A 50 4.30 2.76 31.37
N TYR A 51 4.97 1.85 30.61
CA TYR A 51 4.41 1.17 29.46
C TYR A 51 4.54 -0.37 29.56
N GLU A 52 4.91 -0.87 30.75
CA GLU A 52 5.19 -2.29 31.03
C GLU A 52 3.98 -3.19 30.68
N GLU A 53 2.77 -2.70 30.92
CA GLU A 53 1.52 -3.42 30.60
C GLU A 53 1.29 -3.62 29.08
N HIS A 54 1.94 -2.82 28.24
CA HIS A 54 1.83 -2.88 26.78
C HIS A 54 3.02 -3.54 26.10
N GLU A 55 4.02 -4.01 26.87
CA GLU A 55 5.30 -4.49 26.32
C GLU A 55 5.13 -5.68 25.38
N GLU A 56 4.31 -6.67 25.74
CA GLU A 56 4.05 -7.84 24.89
C GLU A 56 3.39 -7.44 23.57
N LEU A 57 2.38 -6.56 23.63
CA LEU A 57 1.71 -6.03 22.45
C LEU A 57 2.67 -5.25 21.56
N MET A 58 3.51 -4.38 22.14
CA MET A 58 4.47 -3.58 21.36
C MET A 58 5.53 -4.45 20.69
N ASN A 59 6.02 -5.50 21.35
CA ASN A 59 6.92 -6.48 20.73
C ASN A 59 6.27 -7.20 19.55
N HIS A 60 5.00 -7.60 19.68
CA HIS A 60 4.23 -8.20 18.60
C HIS A 60 4.08 -7.23 17.43
N ILE A 61 3.67 -6.00 17.71
CA ILE A 61 3.49 -4.95 16.69
C ILE A 61 4.80 -4.64 15.97
N ALA A 62 5.91 -4.47 16.70
CA ALA A 62 7.20 -4.20 16.08
C ALA A 62 7.60 -5.31 15.10
N SER A 63 7.42 -6.57 15.49
CA SER A 63 7.73 -7.73 14.65
C SER A 63 6.82 -7.81 13.41
N LEU A 64 5.51 -7.56 13.59
CA LEU A 64 4.54 -7.55 12.50
C LEU A 64 4.84 -6.42 11.51
N ALA A 65 4.98 -5.20 12.00
CA ALA A 65 5.21 -4.02 11.17
C ALA A 65 6.52 -4.12 10.38
N LEU A 66 7.59 -4.72 10.94
CA LEU A 66 8.83 -4.96 10.20
C LEU A 66 8.64 -5.97 9.06
N ARG A 67 7.86 -7.04 9.26
CA ARG A 67 7.53 -7.97 8.17
C ARG A 67 6.71 -7.31 7.06
N GLU A 68 5.66 -6.56 7.43
CA GLU A 68 4.83 -5.85 6.46
C GLU A 68 5.63 -4.80 5.69
N LYS A 69 6.55 -4.10 6.34
CA LYS A 69 7.49 -3.19 5.67
C LYS A 69 8.24 -3.90 4.53
N ASP A 70 8.75 -5.09 4.77
CA ASP A 70 9.51 -5.84 3.75
C ASP A 70 8.60 -6.35 2.61
N VAL A 71 7.34 -6.69 2.92
CA VAL A 71 6.33 -7.02 1.90
C VAL A 71 6.06 -5.81 1.00
N PHE A 72 5.79 -4.64 1.57
CA PHE A 72 5.52 -3.43 0.78
C PHE A 72 6.75 -2.95 0.00
N ILE A 73 7.96 -3.15 0.51
CA ILE A 73 9.20 -2.91 -0.24
C ILE A 73 9.22 -3.78 -1.52
N ALA A 74 8.90 -5.07 -1.41
CA ALA A 74 8.81 -5.95 -2.57
C ALA A 74 7.68 -5.54 -3.54
N ASP A 75 6.57 -5.01 -3.01
CA ASP A 75 5.44 -4.56 -3.82
C ASP A 75 5.77 -3.35 -4.70
N ILE A 76 6.77 -2.54 -4.35
CA ILE A 76 7.26 -1.41 -5.19
C ILE A 76 7.73 -1.92 -6.55
N ASP A 77 8.54 -2.97 -6.57
CA ASP A 77 9.03 -3.58 -7.82
C ASP A 77 7.93 -4.39 -8.51
N ARG A 78 7.11 -5.14 -7.74
CA ARG A 78 6.02 -5.97 -8.26
C ARG A 78 4.98 -5.15 -9.04
N ASP A 79 4.65 -3.94 -8.61
CA ASP A 79 3.76 -3.04 -9.33
C ASP A 79 4.32 -2.68 -10.72
N SER A 80 5.60 -2.32 -10.78
CA SER A 80 6.29 -2.03 -12.05
C SER A 80 6.36 -3.25 -12.97
N GLU A 81 6.66 -4.43 -12.42
CA GLU A 81 6.70 -5.70 -13.16
C GLU A 81 5.32 -6.08 -13.73
N ALA A 82 4.23 -5.83 -12.98
CA ALA A 82 2.89 -6.09 -13.44
C ALA A 82 2.51 -5.19 -14.62
N TYR A 83 2.92 -3.92 -14.60
CA TYR A 83 2.76 -3.02 -15.74
C TYR A 83 3.55 -3.50 -16.97
N ASP A 84 4.82 -3.84 -16.79
CA ASP A 84 5.68 -4.33 -17.88
C ASP A 84 5.14 -5.62 -18.51
N ALA A 85 4.55 -6.50 -17.71
CA ALA A 85 3.89 -7.72 -18.19
C ALA A 85 2.69 -7.40 -19.12
N VAL A 86 1.85 -6.43 -18.77
CA VAL A 86 0.77 -5.96 -19.65
C VAL A 86 1.35 -5.39 -20.93
N PHE A 87 2.37 -4.53 -20.83
CA PHE A 87 2.99 -3.91 -22.00
C PHE A 87 3.67 -4.93 -22.92
N ALA A 88 4.24 -5.99 -22.39
CA ALA A 88 4.79 -7.10 -23.18
C ALA A 88 3.70 -7.82 -24.00
N CYS A 89 2.51 -8.03 -23.44
CA CYS A 89 1.39 -8.63 -24.16
C CYS A 89 0.93 -7.79 -25.37
N PHE A 90 1.04 -6.46 -25.30
CA PHE A 90 0.74 -5.62 -26.46
C PHE A 90 1.70 -5.80 -27.64
N LYS A 91 2.91 -6.32 -27.42
CA LYS A 91 3.93 -6.60 -28.44
C LYS A 91 3.77 -7.99 -29.08
N MET A 92 2.88 -8.85 -28.58
CA MET A 92 2.64 -10.19 -29.12
C MET A 92 2.16 -10.14 -30.58
N PRO A 93 2.44 -11.19 -31.38
CA PRO A 93 1.97 -11.33 -32.76
C PRO A 93 0.44 -11.16 -32.87
N LYS A 94 -0.02 -10.62 -34.02
CA LYS A 94 -1.45 -10.34 -34.31
C LYS A 94 -1.81 -10.50 -35.80
N ALA A 95 -1.05 -11.33 -36.53
CA ALA A 95 -1.25 -11.49 -37.99
C ALA A 95 -2.43 -12.43 -38.29
N THR A 96 -2.52 -13.55 -37.55
CA THR A 96 -3.60 -14.54 -37.72
C THR A 96 -4.70 -14.35 -36.65
N ASP A 97 -5.85 -15.00 -36.85
CA ASP A 97 -6.96 -14.90 -35.89
C ASP A 97 -6.63 -15.65 -34.59
N GLU A 98 -5.85 -16.74 -34.67
CA GLU A 98 -5.33 -17.45 -33.50
C GLU A 98 -4.38 -16.56 -32.70
N GLU A 99 -3.47 -15.85 -33.36
CA GLU A 99 -2.55 -14.91 -32.72
C GLU A 99 -3.30 -13.74 -32.04
N LYS A 100 -4.32 -13.19 -32.70
CA LYS A 100 -5.17 -12.14 -32.12
C LYS A 100 -5.91 -12.63 -30.89
N ALA A 101 -6.47 -13.85 -30.96
CA ALA A 101 -7.17 -14.47 -29.82
C ALA A 101 -6.22 -14.72 -28.62
N ALA A 102 -5.06 -15.31 -28.88
CA ALA A 102 -4.04 -15.56 -27.86
C ALA A 102 -3.55 -14.25 -27.22
N ARG A 103 -3.24 -13.23 -28.04
CA ARG A 103 -2.84 -11.90 -27.55
C ARG A 103 -3.94 -11.25 -26.71
N SER A 104 -5.21 -11.33 -27.15
CA SER A 104 -6.33 -10.76 -26.40
C SER A 104 -6.50 -11.44 -25.04
N ALA A 105 -6.37 -12.77 -24.97
CA ALA A 105 -6.42 -13.51 -23.72
C ALA A 105 -5.26 -13.12 -22.79
N ALA A 106 -4.03 -13.07 -23.31
CA ALA A 106 -2.85 -12.70 -22.52
C ALA A 106 -2.98 -11.27 -21.95
N ILE A 107 -3.46 -10.31 -22.74
CA ILE A 107 -3.72 -8.94 -22.26
C ILE A 107 -4.73 -8.96 -21.10
N GLN A 108 -5.83 -9.72 -21.22
CA GLN A 108 -6.86 -9.76 -20.17
C GLN A 108 -6.30 -10.35 -18.86
N GLU A 109 -5.55 -11.45 -18.91
CA GLU A 109 -4.95 -12.05 -17.73
C GLU A 109 -3.90 -11.13 -17.10
N ALA A 110 -3.01 -10.54 -17.89
CA ALA A 110 -2.02 -9.59 -17.39
C ALA A 110 -2.69 -8.35 -16.76
N THR A 111 -3.78 -7.83 -17.35
CA THR A 111 -4.51 -6.68 -16.81
C THR A 111 -5.24 -7.02 -15.50
N LYS A 112 -5.82 -8.24 -15.38
CA LYS A 112 -6.37 -8.72 -14.11
C LYS A 112 -5.30 -8.76 -13.02
N TYR A 113 -4.12 -9.31 -13.35
CA TYR A 113 -3.01 -9.34 -12.40
C TYR A 113 -2.55 -7.93 -12.00
N ALA A 114 -2.43 -7.01 -12.97
CA ALA A 114 -2.08 -5.60 -12.73
C ALA A 114 -3.13 -4.85 -11.88
N ALA A 115 -4.39 -5.32 -11.82
CA ALA A 115 -5.39 -4.81 -10.89
C ALA A 115 -5.28 -5.46 -9.50
N LEU A 116 -4.91 -6.75 -9.42
CA LEU A 116 -4.79 -7.48 -8.15
C LEU A 116 -3.58 -7.05 -7.32
N VAL A 117 -2.46 -6.68 -7.94
CA VAL A 117 -1.26 -6.22 -7.22
C VAL A 117 -1.57 -5.00 -6.33
N PRO A 118 -2.05 -3.87 -6.85
CA PRO A 118 -2.40 -2.73 -6.01
C PRO A 118 -3.58 -3.03 -5.06
N MET A 119 -4.52 -3.92 -5.42
CA MET A 119 -5.58 -4.33 -4.49
C MET A 119 -5.01 -5.05 -3.27
N GLN A 120 -4.01 -5.92 -3.44
CA GLN A 120 -3.36 -6.57 -2.31
C GLN A 120 -2.61 -5.57 -1.41
N VAL A 121 -1.95 -4.57 -2.00
CA VAL A 121 -1.35 -3.46 -1.24
C VAL A 121 -2.42 -2.75 -0.41
N ALA A 122 -3.57 -2.41 -1.01
CA ALA A 122 -4.65 -1.72 -0.30
C ALA A 122 -5.19 -2.53 0.88
N ARG A 123 -5.42 -3.85 0.69
CA ARG A 123 -5.86 -4.77 1.75
C ARG A 123 -4.87 -4.82 2.91
N ASN A 124 -3.61 -5.11 2.61
CA ASN A 124 -2.57 -5.26 3.63
C ASN A 124 -2.34 -3.97 4.41
N VAL A 125 -2.34 -2.82 3.72
CA VAL A 125 -2.19 -1.52 4.40
C VAL A 125 -3.41 -1.20 5.26
N TYR A 126 -4.64 -1.53 4.81
CA TYR A 126 -5.83 -1.32 5.63
C TYR A 126 -5.79 -2.16 6.92
N GLU A 127 -5.34 -3.41 6.86
CA GLU A 127 -5.11 -4.23 8.06
C GLU A 127 -4.07 -3.60 8.99
N LEU A 128 -2.97 -3.09 8.44
CA LEU A 128 -1.93 -2.37 9.18
C LEU A 128 -2.47 -1.13 9.91
N MET A 129 -3.50 -0.45 9.38
CA MET A 129 -4.08 0.73 10.04
C MET A 129 -4.63 0.43 11.43
N SER A 130 -5.08 -0.80 11.71
CA SER A 130 -5.49 -1.22 13.06
C SER A 130 -4.29 -1.26 14.01
N VAL A 131 -3.16 -1.77 13.53
CA VAL A 131 -1.90 -1.83 14.28
C VAL A 131 -1.36 -0.42 14.57
N ILE A 132 -1.45 0.49 13.58
CA ILE A 132 -1.07 1.90 13.75
C ILE A 132 -1.98 2.59 14.79
N ALA A 133 -3.27 2.29 14.80
CA ALA A 133 -4.20 2.83 15.80
C ALA A 133 -3.80 2.38 17.23
N ASP A 134 -3.33 1.14 17.40
CA ASP A 134 -2.88 0.64 18.70
C ASP A 134 -1.61 1.35 19.17
N VAL A 135 -0.60 1.56 18.32
CA VAL A 135 0.60 2.31 18.71
C VAL A 135 0.31 3.80 18.95
N ALA A 136 -0.66 4.38 18.27
CA ALA A 136 -1.08 5.75 18.53
C ALA A 136 -1.76 5.91 19.90
N ARG A 137 -2.53 4.89 20.32
CA ARG A 137 -3.29 4.91 21.57
C ARG A 137 -2.45 4.47 22.77
N LEU A 138 -1.65 3.43 22.63
CA LEU A 138 -0.98 2.71 23.73
C LEU A 138 0.54 2.90 23.74
N GLY A 139 1.10 3.44 22.66
CA GLY A 139 2.54 3.67 22.51
C GLY A 139 3.05 4.90 23.25
N ASN A 140 4.35 5.10 23.13
CA ASN A 140 5.05 6.22 23.75
C ASN A 140 4.47 7.56 23.30
N ARG A 141 3.93 8.33 24.24
CA ARG A 141 3.32 9.65 23.98
C ARG A 141 4.25 10.65 23.27
N ASN A 142 5.56 10.53 23.47
CA ASN A 142 6.53 11.39 22.77
C ASN A 142 6.68 11.05 21.29
N ALA A 143 6.15 9.92 20.84
CA ALA A 143 6.15 9.46 19.46
C ALA A 143 4.73 9.39 18.85
N VAL A 144 3.72 9.95 19.52
CA VAL A 144 2.33 9.89 19.03
C VAL A 144 2.15 10.61 17.69
N THR A 145 2.90 11.67 17.44
CA THR A 145 2.88 12.38 16.14
C THR A 145 3.43 11.51 15.02
N ASP A 146 4.42 10.66 15.29
CA ASP A 146 4.95 9.69 14.32
C ASP A 146 3.90 8.63 13.98
N ALA A 147 3.11 8.18 14.97
CA ALA A 147 1.97 7.28 14.73
C ALA A 147 0.89 7.95 13.85
N CYS A 148 0.64 9.25 14.03
CA CYS A 148 -0.26 10.02 13.16
C CYS A 148 0.28 10.10 11.72
N VAL A 149 1.57 10.36 11.53
CA VAL A 149 2.20 10.36 10.21
C VAL A 149 2.13 8.98 9.57
N ALA A 150 2.31 7.90 10.36
CA ALA A 150 2.11 6.53 9.88
C ALA A 150 0.67 6.32 9.38
N MET A 151 -0.34 6.78 10.13
CA MET A 151 -1.75 6.66 9.75
C MET A 151 -2.07 7.44 8.47
N MET A 152 -1.57 8.67 8.32
CA MET A 152 -1.73 9.47 7.09
C MET A 152 -1.06 8.80 5.89
N SER A 153 0.14 8.24 6.07
CA SER A 153 0.85 7.50 5.03
C SER A 153 0.08 6.23 4.65
N ALA A 154 -0.46 5.50 5.62
CA ALA A 154 -1.29 4.31 5.38
C ALA A 154 -2.56 4.65 4.58
N ARG A 155 -3.30 5.70 4.97
CA ARG A 155 -4.47 6.13 4.20
C ARG A 155 -4.08 6.52 2.77
N SER A 156 -2.99 7.27 2.59
CA SER A 156 -2.49 7.65 1.26
C SER A 156 -2.10 6.43 0.42
N ALA A 157 -1.52 5.40 1.05
CA ALA A 157 -1.20 4.12 0.41
C ALA A 157 -2.46 3.39 -0.08
N VAL A 158 -3.48 3.25 0.80
CA VAL A 158 -4.76 2.62 0.44
C VAL A 158 -5.40 3.33 -0.74
N LEU A 159 -5.62 4.64 -0.65
CA LEU A 159 -6.30 5.40 -1.70
C LEU A 159 -5.50 5.41 -3.01
N GLY A 160 -4.19 5.58 -2.94
CA GLY A 160 -3.31 5.53 -4.11
C GLY A 160 -3.35 4.16 -4.81
N ALA A 161 -3.30 3.07 -4.04
CA ALA A 161 -3.43 1.72 -4.57
C ALA A 161 -4.80 1.49 -5.23
N LEU A 162 -5.90 1.93 -4.59
CA LEU A 162 -7.25 1.79 -5.16
C LEU A 162 -7.47 2.58 -6.44
N LEU A 163 -6.81 3.72 -6.63
CA LEU A 163 -6.82 4.43 -7.92
C LEU A 163 -6.15 3.59 -9.00
N ASN A 164 -5.04 2.89 -8.68
CA ASN A 164 -4.37 1.99 -9.61
C ASN A 164 -5.17 0.70 -9.88
N VAL A 165 -5.96 0.22 -8.94
CA VAL A 165 -6.97 -0.82 -9.21
C VAL A 165 -7.95 -0.33 -10.26
N ARG A 166 -8.62 0.79 -10.00
CA ARG A 166 -9.72 1.32 -10.83
C ARG A 166 -9.31 1.60 -12.27
N ILE A 167 -8.12 2.13 -12.51
CA ILE A 167 -7.66 2.39 -13.88
C ILE A 167 -7.53 1.10 -14.70
N ASN A 168 -7.11 0.00 -14.09
CA ASN A 168 -7.01 -1.31 -14.73
C ASN A 168 -8.40 -1.94 -15.00
N LEU A 169 -9.38 -1.75 -14.08
CA LEU A 169 -10.72 -2.32 -14.22
C LEU A 169 -11.42 -1.87 -15.52
N GLY A 170 -11.17 -0.65 -15.97
CA GLY A 170 -11.75 -0.10 -17.21
C GLY A 170 -11.44 -0.93 -18.47
N SER A 171 -10.36 -1.70 -18.49
CA SER A 171 -9.90 -2.51 -19.62
C SER A 171 -10.24 -4.00 -19.48
N ILE A 172 -10.80 -4.44 -18.35
CA ILE A 172 -11.15 -5.84 -18.07
C ILE A 172 -12.52 -6.16 -18.65
N LYS A 173 -12.59 -7.22 -19.47
CA LYS A 173 -13.85 -7.68 -20.10
C LYS A 173 -14.72 -8.50 -19.15
N ASP A 174 -14.12 -9.20 -18.21
CA ASP A 174 -14.81 -9.96 -17.17
C ASP A 174 -15.47 -8.99 -16.18
N LYS A 175 -16.75 -8.72 -16.45
CA LYS A 175 -17.53 -7.75 -15.67
C LYS A 175 -17.74 -8.19 -14.24
N THR A 176 -17.94 -9.49 -14.01
CA THR A 176 -18.12 -10.03 -12.64
C THR A 176 -16.89 -9.74 -11.78
N PHE A 177 -15.70 -10.07 -12.30
CA PHE A 177 -14.44 -9.77 -11.63
C PHE A 177 -14.25 -8.26 -11.39
N ALA A 178 -14.51 -7.44 -12.42
CA ALA A 178 -14.33 -5.98 -12.32
C ALA A 178 -15.30 -5.37 -11.28
N ASP A 179 -16.58 -5.77 -11.28
CA ASP A 179 -17.59 -5.26 -10.36
C ASP A 179 -17.35 -5.72 -8.91
N GLU A 180 -16.82 -6.91 -8.69
CA GLU A 180 -16.43 -7.39 -7.36
C GLU A 180 -15.27 -6.57 -6.80
N LEU A 181 -14.21 -6.38 -7.60
CA LEU A 181 -13.04 -5.59 -7.17
C LEU A 181 -13.40 -4.11 -6.95
N GLN A 182 -14.27 -3.54 -7.78
CA GLN A 182 -14.74 -2.16 -7.61
C GLN A 182 -15.51 -1.98 -6.29
N ARG A 183 -16.43 -2.90 -5.97
CA ARG A 183 -17.19 -2.85 -4.71
C ARG A 183 -16.27 -2.95 -3.48
N GLU A 184 -15.28 -3.84 -3.54
CA GLU A 184 -14.30 -3.97 -2.47
C GLU A 184 -13.46 -2.69 -2.32
N ALA A 185 -13.01 -2.11 -3.45
CA ALA A 185 -12.28 -0.85 -3.47
C ALA A 185 -13.07 0.29 -2.79
N ASP A 186 -14.37 0.42 -3.10
CA ASP A 186 -15.22 1.47 -2.52
C ASP A 186 -15.40 1.29 -1.01
N VAL A 187 -15.48 0.07 -0.53
CA VAL A 187 -15.54 -0.24 0.91
C VAL A 187 -14.22 0.11 1.59
N LEU A 188 -13.09 -0.33 1.06
CA LEU A 188 -11.77 -0.08 1.66
C LEU A 188 -11.45 1.42 1.70
N GLU A 189 -11.78 2.17 0.65
CA GLU A 189 -11.59 3.63 0.59
C GLU A 189 -12.32 4.32 1.73
N ARG A 190 -13.61 4.03 1.90
CA ARG A 190 -14.43 4.60 2.97
C ARG A 190 -13.86 4.26 4.36
N LEU A 191 -13.57 2.97 4.59
CA LEU A 191 -13.08 2.49 5.88
C LEU A 191 -11.70 3.07 6.23
N ALA A 192 -10.81 3.23 5.25
CA ALA A 192 -9.49 3.83 5.48
C ALA A 192 -9.60 5.32 5.88
N CYS A 193 -10.48 6.06 5.22
CA CYS A 193 -10.73 7.47 5.58
C CYS A 193 -11.36 7.60 6.97
N GLU A 194 -12.32 6.74 7.32
CA GLU A 194 -12.95 6.69 8.65
C GLU A 194 -11.90 6.38 9.72
N ARG A 195 -11.05 5.38 9.51
CA ARG A 195 -10.01 4.97 10.46
C ARG A 195 -8.95 6.06 10.69
N GLU A 196 -8.47 6.72 9.63
CA GLU A 196 -7.56 7.87 9.78
C GLU A 196 -8.20 8.95 10.64
N LYS A 197 -9.44 9.33 10.31
CA LYS A 197 -10.16 10.37 11.02
C LYS A 197 -10.31 10.06 12.51
N GLU A 198 -10.71 8.82 12.85
CA GLU A 198 -10.85 8.38 14.24
C GLU A 198 -9.56 8.56 15.04
N VAL A 199 -8.41 8.12 14.48
CA VAL A 199 -7.12 8.20 15.17
C VAL A 199 -6.66 9.66 15.32
N LEU A 200 -6.76 10.44 14.26
CA LEU A 200 -6.34 11.85 14.28
C LEU A 200 -7.21 12.70 15.19
N ASP A 201 -8.52 12.46 15.25
CA ASP A 201 -9.44 13.19 16.13
C ASP A 201 -9.08 12.96 17.61
N VAL A 202 -8.77 11.72 18.01
CA VAL A 202 -8.35 11.39 19.37
C VAL A 202 -7.03 12.09 19.74
N VAL A 203 -6.00 11.92 18.89
CA VAL A 203 -4.68 12.49 19.16
C VAL A 203 -4.72 14.02 19.15
N ASN A 204 -5.46 14.65 18.22
CA ASN A 204 -5.59 16.10 18.19
C ASN A 204 -6.28 16.68 19.43
N GLN A 205 -7.22 15.95 20.05
CA GLN A 205 -7.83 16.39 21.32
C GLN A 205 -6.81 16.38 22.44
N GLU A 206 -5.90 15.42 22.47
CA GLU A 206 -4.85 15.27 23.47
C GLU A 206 -3.68 16.25 23.30
N LEU A 207 -3.41 16.68 22.05
CA LEU A 207 -2.35 17.65 21.73
C LEU A 207 -2.78 19.12 21.90
N ARG A 208 -4.11 19.38 22.03
CA ARG A 208 -4.60 20.74 22.30
C ARG A 208 -4.27 21.08 23.77
N VAL A 209 -3.34 22.00 23.94
CA VAL A 209 -2.97 22.62 25.24
C VAL A 209 -3.98 23.72 25.57
#